data_7ce4e07429a82548507474f6af3847dc
#
_entry.id   7ce4e07429a82548507474f6af3847dc
#
_cell.length_a   1.000
_cell.length_b   1.000
_cell.length_c   1.000
_cell.angle_alpha   90.00
_cell.angle_beta   90.00
_cell.angle_gamma   90.00
#
_symmetry.space_group_name_H-M   'P 1'
#
loop_
_entity.id
_entity.type
_entity.pdbx_description
1 polymer ?
#
loop_
_entity_poly.entity_id
_entity_poly.type
_entity_poly.pdbx_seq_one_letter_code
_entity_poly.pdbx_strand_id
1 'polypeptide(L)'
;MLRKKKCVAMLLAGGQGSRLYALTNKIAKPAVSYGGKYRIIDFPLSNCVNSGIDTVGVLTQYQPLVLNDYIGNGQPWDLDRAYGGVHILSPYQGKQSSDWYKGTANAIYQNLHFIKSYDPDYVLVLSGDHIYEMDYSRMLNFHIFNDADCTIAAIKVPLSEASRFGILNTDEDGSIYEFEEKPKKPKNDLASMGIYIFSAKKLYKYLEEDAAKKDSRNDFGKDVLPAMLAAGEKMYAYLFDGYWKDVGTIDSLYDANMDLLGDSPKFNIYDPSWKIYSRSPLSPPQYLGAGSKVNNSIVLSGCEIYGTVENSILSSNVVVKKGAVVRNCIIMSEVTVGENSVLEYAIVDENTEIGANVRLGEEKSAGKGIAVVGRELTVGDGAVIGGGEMIEKNVAKEGK
;
A
#
# COMPACT_ATOMS: atom_id res chain seq x y z
N MET A 1 12.90 -19.64 -24.36
CA MET A 1 11.62 -19.59 -23.62
C MET A 1 11.93 -19.74 -22.15
N LEU A 2 11.44 -18.84 -21.32
CA LEU A 2 11.45 -19.01 -19.87
C LEU A 2 10.52 -20.20 -19.50
N ARG A 3 10.71 -20.75 -18.30
CA ARG A 3 9.87 -21.90 -17.88
C ARG A 3 8.41 -21.44 -17.75
N LYS A 4 7.46 -22.17 -18.42
CA LYS A 4 6.03 -21.89 -18.35
C LYS A 4 5.54 -21.77 -16.89
N LYS A 5 4.72 -20.74 -16.61
CA LYS A 5 4.08 -20.51 -15.32
C LYS A 5 2.57 -20.63 -15.44
N LYS A 6 1.89 -21.16 -14.42
CA LYS A 6 0.43 -21.20 -14.41
C LYS A 6 -0.16 -19.78 -14.29
N CYS A 7 0.41 -18.97 -13.42
CA CYS A 7 0.00 -17.59 -13.17
C CYS A 7 1.23 -16.69 -13.01
N VAL A 8 1.14 -15.47 -13.54
CA VAL A 8 2.12 -14.40 -13.37
C VAL A 8 1.39 -13.22 -12.73
N ALA A 9 1.99 -12.61 -11.70
CA ALA A 9 1.44 -11.41 -11.08
C ALA A 9 2.05 -10.15 -11.70
N MET A 10 1.21 -9.12 -11.88
CA MET A 10 1.59 -7.79 -12.32
C MET A 10 1.12 -6.78 -11.28
N LEU A 11 2.07 -6.21 -10.54
CA LEU A 11 1.81 -5.35 -9.40
C LEU A 11 1.98 -3.88 -9.80
N LEU A 12 0.89 -3.13 -9.83
CA LEU A 12 0.83 -1.71 -10.15
C LEU A 12 1.33 -0.88 -8.97
N ALA A 13 2.57 -0.42 -9.03
CA ALA A 13 3.25 0.32 -7.97
C ALA A 13 3.69 1.74 -8.39
N GLY A 14 3.10 2.27 -9.46
CA GLY A 14 3.50 3.55 -10.10
C GLY A 14 2.66 4.76 -9.71
N GLY A 15 1.72 4.67 -8.76
CA GLY A 15 0.84 5.77 -8.38
C GLY A 15 1.56 6.90 -7.63
N GLN A 16 1.20 8.16 -7.92
CA GLN A 16 1.78 9.37 -7.30
C GLN A 16 1.51 9.49 -5.78
N GLY A 17 0.39 8.93 -5.30
CA GLY A 17 0.03 9.03 -3.88
C GLY A 17 -0.26 10.45 -3.38
N SER A 18 -0.65 11.37 -4.25
CA SER A 18 -0.80 12.82 -3.97
C SER A 18 -1.64 13.17 -2.75
N ARG A 19 -2.55 12.29 -2.32
CA ARG A 19 -3.40 12.48 -1.13
C ARG A 19 -2.70 12.13 0.20
N LEU A 20 -1.47 11.62 0.16
CA LEU A 20 -0.61 11.41 1.33
C LEU A 20 0.38 12.56 1.53
N TYR A 21 0.36 13.55 0.66
CA TYR A 21 1.09 14.82 0.74
C TYR A 21 2.57 14.64 1.18
N ALA A 22 2.95 15.17 2.35
CA ALA A 22 4.30 15.15 2.87
C ALA A 22 4.95 13.76 2.88
N LEU A 23 4.15 12.69 3.09
CA LEU A 23 4.64 11.32 3.14
C LEU A 23 5.03 10.74 1.77
N THR A 24 4.59 11.36 0.67
CA THR A 24 4.86 10.88 -0.70
C THR A 24 5.58 11.89 -1.57
N ASN A 25 6.07 12.99 -1.01
CA ASN A 25 6.84 14.00 -1.75
C ASN A 25 8.15 13.46 -2.31
N LYS A 26 8.80 12.52 -1.61
CA LYS A 26 10.12 11.96 -1.98
C LYS A 26 10.08 10.46 -2.28
N ILE A 27 8.98 9.78 -2.05
CA ILE A 27 8.84 8.33 -2.24
C ILE A 27 7.52 7.95 -2.89
N ALA A 28 7.49 6.82 -3.58
CA ALA A 28 6.25 6.24 -4.10
C ALA A 28 5.34 5.75 -2.96
N LYS A 29 4.01 5.85 -3.12
CA LYS A 29 3.03 5.39 -2.13
C LYS A 29 3.28 3.95 -1.63
N PRO A 30 3.60 2.95 -2.47
CA PRO A 30 3.88 1.60 -2.00
C PRO A 30 5.10 1.47 -1.07
N ALA A 31 6.00 2.48 -1.06
CA ALA A 31 7.16 2.52 -0.19
C ALA A 31 6.89 3.16 1.18
N VAL A 32 5.69 3.68 1.44
CA VAL A 32 5.31 4.29 2.72
C VAL A 32 5.30 3.23 3.81
N SER A 33 5.84 3.58 4.98
CA SER A 33 5.94 2.70 6.15
C SER A 33 4.57 2.43 6.79
N TYR A 34 4.37 1.20 7.28
CA TYR A 34 3.14 0.73 7.91
C TYR A 34 3.45 -0.24 9.05
N GLY A 35 2.68 -0.17 10.14
CA GLY A 35 2.76 -1.11 11.26
C GLY A 35 4.14 -1.15 11.93
N GLY A 36 4.91 -0.08 11.80
CA GLY A 36 6.24 0.06 12.33
C GLY A 36 7.33 -0.68 11.53
N LYS A 37 7.05 -1.89 11.05
CA LYS A 37 8.03 -2.77 10.39
C LYS A 37 7.93 -2.79 8.88
N TYR A 38 6.70 -2.72 8.36
CA TYR A 38 6.37 -3.01 6.97
C TYR A 38 6.36 -1.74 6.11
N ARG A 39 6.39 -1.95 4.79
CA ARG A 39 5.93 -0.99 3.79
C ARG A 39 4.67 -1.54 3.12
N ILE A 40 3.86 -0.68 2.52
CA ILE A 40 2.60 -1.11 1.89
C ILE A 40 2.83 -2.22 0.85
N ILE A 41 3.93 -2.15 0.09
CA ILE A 41 4.30 -3.14 -0.93
C ILE A 41 4.53 -4.56 -0.37
N ASP A 42 4.86 -4.70 0.92
CA ASP A 42 5.13 -5.99 1.53
C ASP A 42 3.91 -6.91 1.51
N PHE A 43 2.71 -6.35 1.62
CA PHE A 43 1.46 -7.09 1.65
C PHE A 43 1.17 -7.82 0.34
N PRO A 44 1.06 -7.15 -0.83
CA PRO A 44 0.82 -7.86 -2.08
C PRO A 44 1.97 -8.80 -2.48
N LEU A 45 3.24 -8.48 -2.17
CA LEU A 45 4.36 -9.39 -2.42
C LEU A 45 4.27 -10.65 -1.55
N SER A 46 3.98 -10.48 -0.25
CA SER A 46 3.79 -11.62 0.67
C SER A 46 2.59 -12.47 0.29
N ASN A 47 1.48 -11.84 -0.09
CA ASN A 47 0.30 -12.55 -0.56
C ASN A 47 0.61 -13.37 -1.82
N CYS A 48 1.41 -12.86 -2.77
CA CYS A 48 1.86 -13.64 -3.93
C CYS A 48 2.60 -14.91 -3.51
N VAL A 49 3.61 -14.78 -2.64
CA VAL A 49 4.44 -15.90 -2.20
C VAL A 49 3.62 -16.92 -1.42
N ASN A 50 2.82 -16.46 -0.45
CA ASN A 50 1.95 -17.33 0.34
C ASN A 50 0.89 -18.06 -0.52
N SER A 51 0.52 -17.48 -1.66
CA SER A 51 -0.40 -18.08 -2.64
C SER A 51 0.31 -18.97 -3.69
N GLY A 52 1.62 -19.17 -3.58
CA GLY A 52 2.42 -19.97 -4.53
C GLY A 52 2.67 -19.28 -5.87
N ILE A 53 2.47 -17.96 -5.97
CA ILE A 53 2.76 -17.16 -7.17
C ILE A 53 4.18 -16.59 -7.03
N ASP A 54 5.10 -17.18 -7.74
CA ASP A 54 6.54 -16.95 -7.62
C ASP A 54 7.15 -16.06 -8.72
N THR A 55 6.33 -15.46 -9.56
CA THR A 55 6.76 -14.60 -10.67
C THR A 55 5.93 -13.32 -10.64
N VAL A 56 6.60 -12.21 -10.30
CA VAL A 56 5.94 -10.93 -10.07
C VAL A 56 6.64 -9.82 -10.84
N GLY A 57 5.93 -9.16 -11.73
CA GLY A 57 6.37 -7.91 -12.36
C GLY A 57 5.86 -6.71 -11.56
N VAL A 58 6.74 -5.89 -11.01
CA VAL A 58 6.39 -4.68 -10.26
C VAL A 58 6.57 -3.46 -11.17
N LEU A 59 5.47 -2.80 -11.50
CA LEU A 59 5.45 -1.66 -12.41
C LEU A 59 5.64 -0.36 -11.62
N THR A 60 6.83 0.23 -11.72
CA THR A 60 7.21 1.46 -11.00
C THR A 60 7.30 2.65 -11.95
N GLN A 61 6.97 3.85 -11.49
CA GLN A 61 7.05 5.06 -12.32
C GLN A 61 7.41 6.31 -11.52
N TYR A 62 6.58 6.72 -10.53
CA TYR A 62 6.83 7.90 -9.72
C TYR A 62 7.78 7.59 -8.57
N GLN A 63 8.78 8.47 -8.34
CA GLN A 63 9.75 8.36 -7.24
C GLN A 63 10.27 6.92 -7.03
N PRO A 64 10.76 6.23 -8.07
CA PRO A 64 10.97 4.79 -8.02
C PRO A 64 12.20 4.38 -7.20
N LEU A 65 13.14 5.30 -6.93
CA LEU A 65 14.46 4.97 -6.38
C LEU A 65 14.36 4.20 -5.05
N VAL A 66 13.64 4.76 -4.07
CA VAL A 66 13.50 4.15 -2.74
C VAL A 66 12.75 2.82 -2.82
N LEU A 67 11.69 2.75 -3.63
CA LEU A 67 10.92 1.52 -3.83
C LEU A 67 11.74 0.43 -4.52
N ASN A 68 12.48 0.78 -5.57
CA ASN A 68 13.32 -0.16 -6.32
C ASN A 68 14.47 -0.70 -5.44
N ASP A 69 15.14 0.17 -4.66
CA ASP A 69 16.15 -0.25 -3.70
C ASP A 69 15.56 -1.17 -2.63
N TYR A 70 14.38 -0.83 -2.11
CA TYR A 70 13.71 -1.62 -1.08
C TYR A 70 13.36 -3.03 -1.56
N ILE A 71 12.81 -3.15 -2.77
CA ILE A 71 12.48 -4.46 -3.36
C ILE A 71 13.76 -5.24 -3.69
N GLY A 72 14.77 -4.56 -4.25
CA GLY A 72 16.02 -5.17 -4.65
C GLY A 72 15.80 -6.37 -5.59
N ASN A 73 16.38 -7.51 -5.25
CA ASN A 73 16.20 -8.78 -5.97
C ASN A 73 15.04 -9.64 -5.44
N GLY A 74 14.32 -9.18 -4.41
CA GLY A 74 13.19 -9.91 -3.84
C GLY A 74 13.52 -10.94 -2.75
N GLN A 75 14.75 -10.99 -2.30
CA GLN A 75 15.21 -11.97 -1.29
C GLN A 75 14.36 -11.97 0.00
N PRO A 76 13.93 -10.83 0.56
CA PRO A 76 13.07 -10.86 1.77
C PRO A 76 11.77 -11.63 1.61
N TRP A 77 11.23 -11.72 0.39
CA TRP A 77 9.97 -12.41 0.07
C TRP A 77 10.20 -13.78 -0.61
N ASP A 78 11.42 -14.34 -0.60
CA ASP A 78 11.74 -15.58 -1.35
C ASP A 78 11.41 -15.45 -2.86
N LEU A 79 11.63 -14.25 -3.43
CA LEU A 79 11.40 -13.94 -4.84
C LEU A 79 12.71 -13.67 -5.62
N ASP A 80 13.86 -14.10 -5.10
CA ASP A 80 15.16 -14.04 -5.77
C ASP A 80 15.48 -15.33 -6.54
N ARG A 81 14.50 -15.85 -7.26
CA ARG A 81 14.54 -17.18 -7.88
C ARG A 81 15.27 -17.19 -9.23
N ALA A 82 15.94 -18.27 -9.55
CA ALA A 82 16.60 -18.47 -10.84
C ALA A 82 15.61 -18.47 -12.03
N TYR A 83 14.37 -18.89 -11.81
CA TYR A 83 13.29 -18.93 -12.80
C TYR A 83 12.00 -18.35 -12.21
N GLY A 84 11.69 -17.15 -12.55
CA GLY A 84 10.63 -16.36 -11.95
C GLY A 84 11.23 -15.28 -11.04
N GLY A 85 10.63 -15.10 -9.86
CA GLY A 85 11.06 -14.07 -8.91
C GLY A 85 10.42 -12.71 -9.17
N VAL A 86 10.90 -11.68 -8.46
CA VAL A 86 10.43 -10.31 -8.65
C VAL A 86 11.25 -9.61 -9.74
N HIS A 87 10.55 -8.88 -10.62
CA HIS A 87 11.14 -8.06 -11.67
C HIS A 87 10.60 -6.64 -11.58
N ILE A 88 11.49 -5.66 -11.49
CA ILE A 88 11.10 -4.25 -11.54
C ILE A 88 10.94 -3.84 -13.00
N LEU A 89 9.76 -3.36 -13.35
CA LEU A 89 9.38 -2.96 -14.70
C LEU A 89 9.10 -1.45 -14.68
N SER A 90 10.10 -0.68 -15.08
CA SER A 90 9.96 0.77 -15.24
C SER A 90 9.66 1.12 -16.70
N PRO A 91 9.02 2.26 -17.00
CA PRO A 91 8.88 2.75 -18.36
C PRO A 91 10.25 2.83 -19.05
N TYR A 92 10.33 2.42 -20.31
CA TYR A 92 11.58 2.45 -21.06
C TYR A 92 11.38 2.99 -22.47
N GLN A 93 12.47 3.50 -23.07
CA GLN A 93 12.46 3.98 -24.43
C GLN A 93 12.55 2.81 -25.40
N GLY A 94 11.46 2.52 -26.11
CA GLY A 94 11.42 1.58 -27.21
C GLY A 94 11.84 2.22 -28.54
N LYS A 95 11.98 1.42 -29.61
CA LYS A 95 12.33 1.93 -30.94
C LYS A 95 11.25 2.85 -31.56
N GLN A 96 10.00 2.73 -31.13
CA GLN A 96 8.85 3.43 -31.72
C GLN A 96 8.09 4.34 -30.75
N SER A 97 8.32 4.24 -29.45
CA SER A 97 7.71 5.11 -28.44
C SER A 97 8.56 5.17 -27.18
N SER A 98 8.59 6.33 -26.56
CA SER A 98 9.20 6.58 -25.27
C SER A 98 8.15 7.29 -24.40
N ASP A 99 7.24 6.50 -23.84
CA ASP A 99 6.14 7.07 -23.09
C ASP A 99 6.11 6.53 -21.67
N TRP A 100 5.86 7.44 -20.73
CA TRP A 100 5.42 7.09 -19.38
C TRP A 100 4.15 6.23 -19.44
N TYR A 101 3.91 5.43 -18.41
CA TYR A 101 2.64 4.72 -18.32
C TYR A 101 1.48 5.73 -18.24
N LYS A 102 0.57 5.68 -19.21
CA LYS A 102 -0.55 6.62 -19.36
C LYS A 102 -1.72 6.27 -18.45
N GLY A 103 -1.73 5.06 -17.90
CA GLY A 103 -2.76 4.51 -17.02
C GLY A 103 -2.47 3.08 -16.65
N THR A 104 -3.35 2.48 -15.85
CA THR A 104 -3.16 1.14 -15.29
C THR A 104 -3.12 0.05 -16.38
N ALA A 105 -3.99 0.11 -17.38
CA ALA A 105 -4.02 -0.81 -18.50
C ALA A 105 -2.80 -0.64 -19.42
N ASN A 106 -2.38 0.61 -19.70
CA ASN A 106 -1.21 0.89 -20.51
C ASN A 106 0.08 0.38 -19.86
N ALA A 107 0.20 0.46 -18.53
CA ALA A 107 1.35 -0.07 -17.82
C ALA A 107 1.52 -1.59 -18.06
N ILE A 108 0.44 -2.35 -17.99
CA ILE A 108 0.46 -3.79 -18.29
C ILE A 108 0.73 -4.02 -19.79
N TYR A 109 0.07 -3.26 -20.66
CA TYR A 109 0.25 -3.36 -22.13
C TYR A 109 1.72 -3.21 -22.55
N GLN A 110 2.41 -2.18 -22.05
CA GLN A 110 3.83 -1.96 -22.38
C GLN A 110 4.73 -3.11 -21.93
N ASN A 111 4.30 -3.92 -20.96
CA ASN A 111 5.03 -5.05 -20.40
C ASN A 111 4.48 -6.43 -20.80
N LEU A 112 3.64 -6.50 -21.85
CA LEU A 112 3.12 -7.77 -22.35
C LEU A 112 4.23 -8.76 -22.75
N HIS A 113 5.38 -8.27 -23.24
CA HIS A 113 6.51 -9.12 -23.58
C HIS A 113 7.06 -9.89 -22.37
N PHE A 114 7.07 -9.26 -21.18
CA PHE A 114 7.45 -9.90 -19.93
C PHE A 114 6.48 -11.04 -19.61
N ILE A 115 5.17 -10.77 -19.64
CA ILE A 115 4.15 -11.78 -19.36
C ILE A 115 4.23 -12.93 -20.36
N LYS A 116 4.25 -12.61 -21.67
CA LYS A 116 4.31 -13.60 -22.78
C LYS A 116 5.58 -14.47 -22.73
N SER A 117 6.69 -13.99 -22.13
CA SER A 117 7.91 -14.79 -21.99
C SER A 117 7.78 -15.99 -21.06
N TYR A 118 6.82 -15.96 -20.14
CA TYR A 118 6.49 -17.08 -19.22
C TYR A 118 5.33 -17.93 -19.73
N ASP A 119 4.64 -17.53 -20.80
CA ASP A 119 3.47 -18.23 -21.39
C ASP A 119 2.44 -18.68 -20.32
N PRO A 120 1.96 -17.76 -19.46
CA PRO A 120 1.04 -18.14 -18.40
C PRO A 120 -0.36 -18.42 -18.93
N ASP A 121 -1.11 -19.26 -18.21
CA ASP A 121 -2.52 -19.45 -18.48
C ASP A 121 -3.35 -18.29 -17.92
N TYR A 122 -2.92 -17.71 -16.80
CA TYR A 122 -3.60 -16.63 -16.08
C TYR A 122 -2.64 -15.49 -15.71
N VAL A 123 -3.19 -14.28 -15.60
CA VAL A 123 -2.47 -13.10 -15.14
C VAL A 123 -3.23 -12.49 -13.95
N LEU A 124 -2.54 -12.35 -12.82
CA LEU A 124 -3.02 -11.66 -11.64
C LEU A 124 -2.55 -10.20 -11.70
N VAL A 125 -3.48 -9.25 -11.75
CA VAL A 125 -3.19 -7.81 -11.69
C VAL A 125 -3.52 -7.30 -10.29
N LEU A 126 -2.57 -6.63 -9.66
CA LEU A 126 -2.64 -6.17 -8.28
C LEU A 126 -2.42 -4.66 -8.17
N SER A 127 -3.13 -4.01 -7.25
CA SER A 127 -2.77 -2.68 -6.77
C SER A 127 -1.73 -2.79 -5.65
N GLY A 128 -0.69 -1.96 -5.70
CA GLY A 128 0.42 -1.95 -4.75
C GLY A 128 0.22 -0.99 -3.57
N ASP A 129 -1.02 -0.57 -3.30
CA ASP A 129 -1.32 0.52 -2.37
C ASP A 129 -2.38 0.21 -1.31
N HIS A 130 -2.64 -1.08 -1.06
CA HIS A 130 -3.62 -1.57 -0.08
C HIS A 130 -2.96 -2.44 1.00
N ILE A 131 -3.57 -2.46 2.17
CA ILE A 131 -3.20 -3.33 3.31
C ILE A 131 -4.25 -4.43 3.44
N TYR A 132 -3.83 -5.68 3.30
CA TYR A 132 -4.71 -6.86 3.38
C TYR A 132 -3.91 -8.16 3.37
N GLU A 133 -4.54 -9.23 3.83
CA GLU A 133 -4.04 -10.61 3.68
C GLU A 133 -5.02 -11.40 2.83
N MET A 134 -4.56 -11.95 1.71
CA MET A 134 -5.42 -12.67 0.77
C MET A 134 -4.69 -13.82 0.11
N ASP A 135 -5.32 -15.00 0.14
CA ASP A 135 -4.88 -16.16 -0.61
C ASP A 135 -5.41 -16.09 -2.06
N TYR A 136 -4.54 -15.64 -2.96
CA TYR A 136 -4.88 -15.55 -4.40
C TYR A 136 -5.10 -16.92 -5.05
N SER A 137 -4.60 -18.01 -4.44
CA SER A 137 -4.84 -19.36 -4.97
C SER A 137 -6.31 -19.74 -4.92
N ARG A 138 -7.03 -19.28 -3.88
CA ARG A 138 -8.49 -19.47 -3.76
C ARG A 138 -9.24 -18.71 -4.84
N MET A 139 -8.88 -17.46 -5.08
CA MET A 139 -9.46 -16.64 -6.15
C MET A 139 -9.15 -17.24 -7.54
N LEU A 140 -7.93 -17.76 -7.74
CA LEU A 140 -7.55 -18.43 -8.99
C LEU A 140 -8.35 -19.72 -9.21
N ASN A 141 -8.55 -20.52 -8.16
CA ASN A 141 -9.37 -21.72 -8.25
C ASN A 141 -10.84 -21.37 -8.56
N PHE A 142 -11.37 -20.30 -7.97
CA PHE A 142 -12.70 -19.78 -8.29
C PHE A 142 -12.81 -19.35 -9.77
N HIS A 143 -11.80 -18.64 -10.27
CA HIS A 143 -11.71 -18.22 -11.68
C HIS A 143 -11.75 -19.43 -12.62
N ILE A 144 -10.96 -20.46 -12.33
CA ILE A 144 -10.88 -21.68 -13.13
C ILE A 144 -12.21 -22.47 -13.06
N PHE A 145 -12.80 -22.59 -11.87
CA PHE A 145 -14.05 -23.31 -11.66
C PHE A 145 -15.20 -22.73 -12.48
N ASN A 146 -15.28 -21.41 -12.58
CA ASN A 146 -16.31 -20.70 -13.34
C ASN A 146 -15.96 -20.54 -14.83
N ASP A 147 -14.83 -21.08 -15.31
CA ASP A 147 -14.33 -20.85 -16.69
C ASP A 147 -14.40 -19.37 -17.06
N ALA A 148 -13.91 -18.52 -16.14
CA ALA A 148 -14.02 -17.07 -16.23
C ALA A 148 -12.99 -16.47 -17.20
N ASP A 149 -13.36 -15.38 -17.86
CA ASP A 149 -12.44 -14.55 -18.65
C ASP A 149 -11.77 -13.47 -17.77
N CYS A 150 -12.53 -12.98 -16.79
CA CYS A 150 -12.04 -12.06 -15.75
C CYS A 150 -12.73 -12.35 -14.41
N THR A 151 -11.96 -12.36 -13.33
CA THR A 151 -12.49 -12.38 -11.96
C THR A 151 -11.99 -11.15 -11.23
N ILE A 152 -12.89 -10.45 -10.55
CA ILE A 152 -12.60 -9.23 -9.79
C ILE A 152 -12.78 -9.52 -8.30
N ALA A 153 -11.76 -9.31 -7.49
CA ALA A 153 -11.92 -9.37 -6.05
C ALA A 153 -12.78 -8.19 -5.57
N ALA A 154 -13.77 -8.49 -4.77
CA ALA A 154 -14.77 -7.54 -4.29
C ALA A 154 -14.94 -7.63 -2.77
N ILE A 155 -15.21 -6.50 -2.15
CA ILE A 155 -15.48 -6.40 -0.71
C ILE A 155 -16.68 -5.48 -0.47
N LYS A 156 -17.45 -5.77 0.58
CA LYS A 156 -18.52 -4.86 1.01
C LYS A 156 -17.94 -3.69 1.79
N VAL A 157 -18.29 -2.48 1.39
CA VAL A 157 -17.89 -1.24 2.04
C VAL A 157 -19.13 -0.44 2.49
N PRO A 158 -19.00 0.46 3.48
CA PRO A 158 -20.11 1.37 3.79
C PRO A 158 -20.54 2.15 2.55
N LEU A 159 -21.85 2.29 2.31
CA LEU A 159 -22.39 3.04 1.16
C LEU A 159 -21.87 4.48 1.07
N SER A 160 -21.55 5.08 2.22
CA SER A 160 -20.94 6.42 2.30
C SER A 160 -19.55 6.49 1.66
N GLU A 161 -18.83 5.36 1.58
CA GLU A 161 -17.49 5.26 0.99
C GLU A 161 -17.49 4.69 -0.43
N ALA A 162 -18.59 4.04 -0.83
CA ALA A 162 -18.67 3.29 -2.09
C ALA A 162 -18.35 4.16 -3.34
N SER A 163 -18.66 5.47 -3.31
CA SER A 163 -18.31 6.39 -4.40
C SER A 163 -16.80 6.56 -4.66
N ARG A 164 -15.95 6.07 -3.78
CA ARG A 164 -14.49 6.11 -3.94
C ARG A 164 -13.95 4.98 -4.81
N PHE A 165 -14.73 3.92 -5.03
CA PHE A 165 -14.34 2.67 -5.64
C PHE A 165 -15.11 2.37 -6.93
N GLY A 166 -14.62 1.43 -7.71
CA GLY A 166 -15.40 0.77 -8.74
C GLY A 166 -16.46 -0.11 -8.08
N ILE A 167 -17.72 0.02 -8.47
CA ILE A 167 -18.83 -0.74 -7.91
C ILE A 167 -19.28 -1.83 -8.88
N LEU A 168 -19.45 -3.03 -8.33
CA LEU A 168 -19.86 -4.22 -9.06
C LEU A 168 -21.35 -4.50 -8.81
N ASN A 169 -22.11 -4.66 -9.89
CA ASN A 169 -23.48 -5.16 -9.83
C ASN A 169 -23.50 -6.59 -10.38
N THR A 170 -23.94 -7.54 -9.55
CA THR A 170 -23.85 -8.99 -9.85
C THR A 170 -25.19 -9.66 -9.75
N ASP A 171 -25.35 -10.74 -10.50
CA ASP A 171 -26.43 -11.72 -10.31
C ASP A 171 -26.16 -12.59 -9.07
N GLU A 172 -27.10 -13.49 -8.72
CA GLU A 172 -27.02 -14.35 -7.54
C GLU A 172 -25.84 -15.34 -7.58
N ASP A 173 -25.39 -15.72 -8.78
CA ASP A 173 -24.24 -16.62 -9.01
C ASP A 173 -22.89 -15.89 -8.95
N GLY A 174 -22.90 -14.56 -8.74
CA GLY A 174 -21.71 -13.72 -8.72
C GLY A 174 -21.23 -13.26 -10.09
N SER A 175 -21.96 -13.57 -11.17
CA SER A 175 -21.67 -13.02 -12.50
C SER A 175 -21.92 -11.52 -12.53
N ILE A 176 -20.98 -10.75 -13.10
CA ILE A 176 -21.02 -9.30 -13.13
C ILE A 176 -21.76 -8.87 -14.40
N TYR A 177 -22.89 -8.15 -14.25
CA TYR A 177 -23.62 -7.56 -15.36
C TYR A 177 -23.36 -6.05 -15.54
N GLU A 178 -22.84 -5.36 -14.52
CA GLU A 178 -22.53 -3.93 -14.61
C GLU A 178 -21.34 -3.59 -13.72
N PHE A 179 -20.47 -2.69 -14.21
CA PHE A 179 -19.34 -2.11 -13.47
C PHE A 179 -19.39 -0.58 -13.59
N GLU A 180 -19.37 0.10 -12.46
CA GLU A 180 -19.41 1.56 -12.39
C GLU A 180 -18.14 2.11 -11.72
N GLU A 181 -17.26 2.76 -12.47
CA GLU A 181 -16.04 3.36 -11.92
C GLU A 181 -16.34 4.66 -11.16
N LYS A 182 -16.21 4.62 -9.84
CA LYS A 182 -16.39 5.76 -8.92
C LYS A 182 -17.70 6.52 -9.14
N PRO A 183 -18.85 5.87 -9.05
CA PRO A 183 -20.13 6.48 -9.29
C PRO A 183 -20.45 7.53 -8.22
N LYS A 184 -21.03 8.67 -8.64
CA LYS A 184 -21.48 9.72 -7.68
C LYS A 184 -22.61 9.23 -6.75
N LYS A 185 -23.40 8.27 -7.21
CA LYS A 185 -24.52 7.66 -6.50
C LYS A 185 -24.42 6.13 -6.70
N PRO A 186 -23.65 5.43 -5.87
CA PRO A 186 -23.50 3.98 -6.00
C PRO A 186 -24.82 3.27 -5.79
N LYS A 187 -25.10 2.24 -6.59
CA LYS A 187 -26.32 1.43 -6.52
C LYS A 187 -26.26 0.39 -5.40
N ASN A 188 -25.04 -0.05 -5.03
CA ASN A 188 -24.81 -0.99 -3.96
C ASN A 188 -23.46 -0.74 -3.25
N ASP A 189 -23.09 -1.63 -2.34
CA ASP A 189 -21.95 -1.57 -1.45
C ASP A 189 -20.78 -2.50 -1.86
N LEU A 190 -20.90 -3.21 -3.01
CA LEU A 190 -19.90 -4.18 -3.45
C LEU A 190 -18.79 -3.47 -4.25
N ALA A 191 -17.68 -3.18 -3.58
CA ALA A 191 -16.55 -2.44 -4.14
C ALA A 191 -15.47 -3.37 -4.72
N SER A 192 -14.95 -3.02 -5.88
CA SER A 192 -13.75 -3.63 -6.45
C SER A 192 -12.52 -3.30 -5.61
N MET A 193 -11.74 -4.32 -5.26
CA MET A 193 -10.48 -4.16 -4.54
C MET A 193 -9.31 -3.77 -5.46
N GLY A 194 -9.52 -3.62 -6.79
CA GLY A 194 -8.42 -3.40 -7.73
C GLY A 194 -7.51 -4.62 -7.90
N ILE A 195 -8.04 -5.80 -7.63
CA ILE A 195 -7.36 -7.09 -7.77
C ILE A 195 -8.12 -7.90 -8.81
N TYR A 196 -7.43 -8.29 -9.88
CA TYR A 196 -8.05 -8.95 -11.02
C TYR A 196 -7.30 -10.22 -11.39
N ILE A 197 -8.01 -11.30 -11.73
CA ILE A 197 -7.44 -12.44 -12.45
C ILE A 197 -8.05 -12.48 -13.84
N PHE A 198 -7.20 -12.52 -14.84
CA PHE A 198 -7.59 -12.63 -16.23
C PHE A 198 -7.11 -13.96 -16.82
N SER A 199 -7.90 -14.57 -17.68
CA SER A 199 -7.41 -15.51 -18.67
C SER A 199 -6.43 -14.79 -19.60
N ALA A 200 -5.17 -15.27 -19.69
CA ALA A 200 -4.08 -14.51 -20.31
C ALA A 200 -4.38 -14.05 -21.74
N LYS A 201 -4.98 -14.93 -22.57
CA LYS A 201 -5.35 -14.63 -23.96
C LYS A 201 -6.37 -13.49 -24.04
N LYS A 202 -7.33 -13.44 -23.11
CA LYS A 202 -8.33 -12.37 -23.05
C LYS A 202 -7.69 -11.06 -22.67
N LEU A 203 -6.83 -11.05 -21.64
CA LEU A 203 -6.08 -9.86 -21.26
C LEU A 203 -5.28 -9.29 -22.43
N TYR A 204 -4.54 -10.12 -23.17
CA TYR A 204 -3.75 -9.66 -24.31
C TYR A 204 -4.63 -8.99 -25.37
N LYS A 205 -5.73 -9.64 -25.75
CA LYS A 205 -6.68 -9.11 -26.72
C LYS A 205 -7.18 -7.72 -26.33
N TYR A 206 -7.73 -7.59 -25.13
CA TYR A 206 -8.36 -6.33 -24.70
C TYR A 206 -7.33 -5.20 -24.46
N LEU A 207 -6.13 -5.51 -24.01
CA LEU A 207 -5.07 -4.50 -23.89
C LEU A 207 -4.55 -4.03 -25.26
N GLU A 208 -4.43 -4.91 -26.24
CA GLU A 208 -4.03 -4.57 -27.62
C GLU A 208 -5.14 -3.74 -28.31
N GLU A 209 -6.40 -4.11 -28.13
CA GLU A 209 -7.55 -3.34 -28.63
C GLU A 209 -7.66 -1.96 -27.97
N ASP A 210 -7.43 -1.86 -26.65
CA ASP A 210 -7.46 -0.60 -25.91
C ASP A 210 -6.34 0.34 -26.34
N ALA A 211 -5.13 -0.18 -26.47
CA ALA A 211 -3.97 0.58 -26.91
C ALA A 211 -4.10 1.16 -28.32
N ALA A 212 -4.93 0.54 -29.19
CA ALA A 212 -5.21 1.02 -30.53
C ALA A 212 -6.23 2.19 -30.56
N LYS A 213 -7.00 2.41 -29.47
CA LYS A 213 -8.00 3.48 -29.38
C LYS A 213 -7.33 4.81 -29.04
N LYS A 214 -7.59 5.86 -29.83
CA LYS A 214 -7.02 7.20 -29.61
C LYS A 214 -7.61 7.93 -28.41
N ASP A 215 -8.83 7.61 -28.04
CA ASP A 215 -9.64 8.22 -26.96
C ASP A 215 -9.65 7.39 -25.67
N SER A 216 -8.90 6.29 -25.62
CA SER A 216 -8.75 5.51 -24.40
C SER A 216 -8.09 6.31 -23.29
N ARG A 217 -8.58 6.13 -22.07
CA ARG A 217 -7.97 6.61 -20.83
C ARG A 217 -6.87 5.68 -20.33
N ASN A 218 -6.70 4.52 -20.99
CA ASN A 218 -5.72 3.49 -20.67
C ASN A 218 -5.90 2.91 -19.25
N ASP A 219 -7.12 2.76 -18.80
CA ASP A 219 -7.49 2.40 -17.45
C ASP A 219 -8.35 1.14 -17.41
N PHE A 220 -8.07 0.21 -16.48
CA PHE A 220 -8.87 -1.02 -16.38
C PHE A 220 -10.34 -0.73 -16.11
N GLY A 221 -10.64 0.09 -15.10
CA GLY A 221 -12.02 0.36 -14.69
C GLY A 221 -12.82 1.19 -15.69
N LYS A 222 -12.14 2.06 -16.46
CA LYS A 222 -12.84 2.97 -17.39
C LYS A 222 -12.95 2.46 -18.80
N ASP A 223 -12.03 1.58 -19.22
CA ASP A 223 -11.91 1.19 -20.62
C ASP A 223 -11.95 -0.33 -20.79
N VAL A 224 -11.06 -1.09 -20.13
CA VAL A 224 -10.88 -2.53 -20.36
C VAL A 224 -12.06 -3.34 -19.82
N LEU A 225 -12.43 -3.17 -18.55
CA LEU A 225 -13.53 -3.94 -17.92
C LEU A 225 -14.87 -3.64 -18.58
N PRO A 226 -15.25 -2.37 -18.87
CA PRO A 226 -16.46 -2.07 -19.61
C PRO A 226 -16.48 -2.68 -21.02
N ALA A 227 -15.33 -2.71 -21.72
CA ALA A 227 -15.25 -3.33 -23.04
C ALA A 227 -15.45 -4.84 -22.99
N MET A 228 -14.90 -5.53 -21.97
CA MET A 228 -15.11 -6.95 -21.75
C MET A 228 -16.57 -7.26 -21.43
N LEU A 229 -17.24 -6.48 -20.57
CA LEU A 229 -18.66 -6.63 -20.26
C LEU A 229 -19.53 -6.43 -21.49
N ALA A 230 -19.29 -5.37 -22.27
CA ALA A 230 -20.03 -5.09 -23.50
C ALA A 230 -19.88 -6.20 -24.56
N ALA A 231 -18.76 -6.91 -24.54
CA ALA A 231 -18.51 -8.07 -25.42
C ALA A 231 -19.13 -9.38 -24.91
N GLY A 232 -19.76 -9.37 -23.73
CA GLY A 232 -20.36 -10.56 -23.13
C GLY A 232 -19.34 -11.58 -22.60
N GLU A 233 -18.13 -11.14 -22.23
CA GLU A 233 -17.14 -12.01 -21.61
C GLU A 233 -17.59 -12.46 -20.22
N LYS A 234 -17.19 -13.68 -19.80
CA LYS A 234 -17.55 -14.26 -18.51
C LYS A 234 -16.79 -13.55 -17.38
N MET A 235 -17.44 -12.63 -16.70
CA MET A 235 -16.86 -11.86 -15.62
C MET A 235 -17.54 -12.17 -14.29
N TYR A 236 -16.76 -12.44 -13.24
CA TYR A 236 -17.27 -12.82 -11.92
C TYR A 236 -16.67 -11.97 -10.80
N ALA A 237 -17.47 -11.71 -9.77
CA ALA A 237 -17.01 -11.12 -8.51
C ALA A 237 -16.61 -12.23 -7.54
N TYR A 238 -15.36 -12.18 -7.06
CA TYR A 238 -14.89 -13.01 -5.95
C TYR A 238 -15.04 -12.23 -4.65
N LEU A 239 -16.02 -12.62 -3.83
CA LEU A 239 -16.25 -11.94 -2.56
C LEU A 239 -15.13 -12.27 -1.56
N PHE A 240 -14.39 -11.26 -1.18
CA PHE A 240 -13.37 -11.32 -0.15
C PHE A 240 -13.97 -11.05 1.22
N ASP A 241 -13.67 -11.94 2.17
CA ASP A 241 -14.09 -11.85 3.58
C ASP A 241 -12.82 -11.78 4.45
N GLY A 242 -12.31 -10.57 4.64
CA GLY A 242 -11.09 -10.34 5.42
C GLY A 242 -10.84 -8.85 5.60
N TYR A 243 -9.77 -8.54 6.35
CA TYR A 243 -9.34 -7.16 6.50
C TYR A 243 -8.76 -6.60 5.20
N TRP A 244 -9.26 -5.45 4.79
CA TRP A 244 -8.76 -4.70 3.65
C TRP A 244 -8.91 -3.20 3.88
N LYS A 245 -7.84 -2.43 3.59
CA LYS A 245 -7.82 -0.97 3.69
C LYS A 245 -7.10 -0.35 2.50
N ASP A 246 -7.79 0.57 1.80
CA ASP A 246 -7.14 1.55 0.93
C ASP A 246 -6.53 2.66 1.80
N VAL A 247 -5.21 2.64 1.93
CA VAL A 247 -4.46 3.64 2.70
C VAL A 247 -4.06 4.85 1.83
N GLY A 248 -5.01 5.35 1.07
CA GLY A 248 -4.82 6.45 0.11
C GLY A 248 -4.92 7.86 0.69
N THR A 249 -5.26 8.03 1.96
CA THR A 249 -5.33 9.32 2.66
C THR A 249 -4.61 9.23 4.00
N ILE A 250 -4.25 10.37 4.57
CA ILE A 250 -3.62 10.45 5.90
C ILE A 250 -4.48 9.75 6.95
N ASP A 251 -5.79 10.05 6.97
CA ASP A 251 -6.71 9.45 7.93
C ASP A 251 -6.79 7.92 7.76
N SER A 252 -6.91 7.42 6.52
CA SER A 252 -7.00 5.98 6.27
C SER A 252 -5.69 5.25 6.60
N LEU A 253 -4.54 5.87 6.37
CA LEU A 253 -3.23 5.33 6.77
C LEU A 253 -3.09 5.31 8.28
N TYR A 254 -3.50 6.37 8.96
CA TYR A 254 -3.49 6.46 10.42
C TYR A 254 -4.39 5.39 11.02
N ASP A 255 -5.66 5.34 10.61
CA ASP A 255 -6.63 4.37 11.14
C ASP A 255 -6.19 2.92 10.89
N ALA A 256 -5.63 2.63 9.70
CA ALA A 256 -5.10 1.30 9.41
C ALA A 256 -3.95 0.90 10.36
N ASN A 257 -3.08 1.84 10.73
CA ASN A 257 -2.04 1.59 11.72
C ASN A 257 -2.65 1.36 13.12
N MET A 258 -3.59 2.20 13.54
CA MET A 258 -4.24 2.04 14.86
C MET A 258 -5.08 0.76 14.96
N ASP A 259 -5.58 0.22 13.85
CA ASP A 259 -6.28 -1.08 13.78
C ASP A 259 -5.38 -2.27 14.22
N LEU A 260 -4.05 -2.08 14.33
CA LEU A 260 -3.08 -3.07 14.83
C LEU A 260 -2.99 -3.13 16.36
N LEU A 261 -3.52 -2.12 17.07
CA LEU A 261 -3.38 -1.99 18.51
C LEU A 261 -4.58 -2.57 19.25
N GLY A 262 -4.38 -2.85 20.54
CA GLY A 262 -5.39 -3.38 21.45
C GLY A 262 -5.31 -4.90 21.62
N ASP A 263 -6.04 -5.43 22.61
CA ASP A 263 -6.06 -6.87 22.95
C ASP A 263 -6.71 -7.74 21.86
N SER A 264 -7.55 -7.13 21.02
CA SER A 264 -8.21 -7.77 19.88
C SER A 264 -8.11 -6.84 18.67
N PRO A 265 -6.94 -6.78 18.03
CA PRO A 265 -6.71 -5.89 16.90
C PRO A 265 -7.62 -6.29 15.73
N LYS A 266 -8.11 -5.30 14.97
CA LYS A 266 -8.91 -5.56 13.77
C LYS A 266 -8.11 -6.24 12.67
N PHE A 267 -6.79 -6.03 12.68
CA PHE A 267 -5.85 -6.68 11.78
C PHE A 267 -4.71 -7.31 12.59
N ASN A 268 -4.59 -8.64 12.53
CA ASN A 268 -3.61 -9.39 13.32
C ASN A 268 -2.37 -9.74 12.50
N ILE A 269 -1.36 -8.90 12.54
CA ILE A 269 -0.06 -9.13 11.86
C ILE A 269 0.81 -10.23 12.52
N TYR A 270 0.36 -10.80 13.64
CA TYR A 270 1.07 -11.85 14.37
C TYR A 270 0.58 -13.26 14.00
N ASP A 271 -0.29 -13.40 12.99
CA ASP A 271 -0.76 -14.71 12.54
C ASP A 271 0.40 -15.52 11.94
N PRO A 272 0.81 -16.63 12.58
CA PRO A 272 1.91 -17.45 12.08
C PRO A 272 1.55 -18.22 10.81
N SER A 273 0.28 -18.38 10.50
CA SER A 273 -0.20 -19.11 9.32
C SER A 273 -0.11 -18.29 8.04
N TRP A 274 -0.11 -16.95 8.15
CA TRP A 274 -0.02 -16.02 7.02
C TRP A 274 1.02 -14.93 7.28
N LYS A 275 2.29 -15.24 7.07
CA LYS A 275 3.39 -14.30 7.35
C LYS A 275 3.46 -13.18 6.33
N ILE A 276 3.56 -11.95 6.81
CA ILE A 276 3.97 -10.81 5.99
C ILE A 276 5.48 -10.67 6.07
N TYR A 277 6.15 -10.91 4.94
CA TYR A 277 7.59 -10.77 4.77
C TYR A 277 7.94 -9.31 4.55
N SER A 278 9.14 -8.91 4.97
CA SER A 278 9.60 -7.53 4.89
C SER A 278 11.12 -7.49 4.92
N ARG A 279 11.70 -6.47 4.30
CA ARG A 279 13.12 -6.14 4.47
C ARG A 279 13.29 -5.52 5.86
N SER A 280 13.79 -6.29 6.82
CA SER A 280 14.02 -5.81 8.18
C SER A 280 15.43 -5.24 8.33
N PRO A 281 15.61 -4.03 8.89
CA PRO A 281 16.92 -3.52 9.23
C PRO A 281 17.55 -4.38 10.34
N LEU A 282 18.88 -4.48 10.34
CA LEU A 282 19.64 -5.06 11.45
C LEU A 282 19.75 -4.00 12.54
N SER A 283 18.91 -4.10 13.56
CA SER A 283 18.89 -3.19 14.70
C SER A 283 19.05 -3.96 16.01
N PRO A 284 19.66 -3.38 17.05
CA PRO A 284 19.73 -4.01 18.36
C PRO A 284 18.33 -4.20 18.95
N PRO A 285 18.16 -4.97 20.03
CA PRO A 285 16.91 -5.01 20.77
C PRO A 285 16.48 -3.60 21.22
N GLN A 286 15.17 -3.38 21.38
CA GLN A 286 14.67 -2.16 21.98
C GLN A 286 15.12 -2.03 23.46
N TYR A 287 15.40 -0.81 23.89
CA TYR A 287 15.76 -0.50 25.26
C TYR A 287 14.70 0.38 25.92
N LEU A 288 14.19 -0.05 27.05
CA LEU A 288 13.28 0.71 27.90
C LEU A 288 14.05 1.23 29.12
N GLY A 289 14.31 2.55 29.16
CA GLY A 289 15.05 3.20 30.21
C GLY A 289 14.32 3.21 31.55
N ALA A 290 15.06 3.37 32.63
CA ALA A 290 14.48 3.44 33.97
C ALA A 290 13.46 4.59 34.06
N GLY A 291 12.23 4.29 34.48
CA GLY A 291 11.12 5.25 34.59
C GLY A 291 10.37 5.53 33.30
N SER A 292 10.74 4.91 32.18
CA SER A 292 9.90 4.95 30.97
C SER A 292 8.56 4.27 31.17
N LYS A 293 7.55 4.72 30.42
CA LYS A 293 6.20 4.11 30.41
C LYS A 293 5.80 3.79 29.00
N VAL A 294 5.48 2.51 28.73
CA VAL A 294 4.98 2.07 27.42
C VAL A 294 3.68 1.33 27.63
N ASN A 295 2.61 1.77 26.99
CA ASN A 295 1.30 1.18 27.10
C ASN A 295 0.59 1.10 25.74
N ASN A 296 -0.08 -0.02 25.44
CA ASN A 296 -0.85 -0.28 24.22
C ASN A 296 -0.13 0.20 22.95
N SER A 297 1.13 -0.19 22.77
CA SER A 297 1.99 0.36 21.71
C SER A 297 2.84 -0.73 21.06
N ILE A 298 3.10 -0.58 19.76
CA ILE A 298 4.08 -1.39 19.03
C ILE A 298 5.40 -0.63 19.04
N VAL A 299 6.47 -1.24 19.56
CA VAL A 299 7.82 -0.66 19.60
C VAL A 299 8.81 -1.64 18.98
N LEU A 300 9.47 -1.24 17.92
CA LEU A 300 10.38 -2.09 17.17
C LEU A 300 11.81 -2.09 17.70
N SER A 301 12.63 -2.97 17.11
CA SER A 301 14.06 -3.11 17.43
C SER A 301 14.81 -1.78 17.23
N GLY A 302 15.84 -1.56 18.04
CA GLY A 302 16.67 -0.36 18.02
C GLY A 302 16.05 0.86 18.70
N CYS A 303 14.78 0.79 19.15
CA CYS A 303 14.18 1.92 19.87
C CYS A 303 14.80 2.09 21.26
N GLU A 304 15.01 3.35 21.64
CA GLU A 304 15.43 3.75 22.99
C GLU A 304 14.36 4.65 23.62
N ILE A 305 13.67 4.15 24.64
CA ILE A 305 12.54 4.84 25.26
C ILE A 305 12.91 5.27 26.69
N TYR A 306 13.07 6.58 26.90
CA TYR A 306 13.30 7.20 28.21
C TYR A 306 12.09 8.03 28.69
N GLY A 307 11.08 8.19 27.84
CA GLY A 307 9.85 8.95 28.09
C GLY A 307 8.61 8.07 28.23
N THR A 308 7.47 8.62 27.83
CA THR A 308 6.17 7.96 27.85
C THR A 308 5.68 7.71 26.42
N VAL A 309 5.23 6.49 26.13
CA VAL A 309 4.66 6.08 24.84
C VAL A 309 3.33 5.40 25.11
N GLU A 310 2.25 5.94 24.56
CA GLU A 310 0.89 5.44 24.79
C GLU A 310 0.13 5.36 23.46
N ASN A 311 -0.54 4.23 23.23
CA ASN A 311 -1.39 4.02 22.05
C ASN A 311 -0.73 4.43 20.73
N SER A 312 0.53 4.02 20.52
CA SER A 312 1.39 4.52 19.45
C SER A 312 2.17 3.39 18.75
N ILE A 313 2.63 3.67 17.54
CA ILE A 313 3.47 2.75 16.77
C ILE A 313 4.81 3.43 16.51
N LEU A 314 5.88 2.83 17.00
CA LEU A 314 7.26 3.28 16.82
C LEU A 314 8.01 2.29 15.95
N SER A 315 8.47 2.75 14.79
CA SER A 315 9.31 1.97 13.89
C SER A 315 10.74 1.80 14.44
N SER A 316 11.60 1.14 13.70
CA SER A 316 12.96 0.83 14.17
C SER A 316 13.80 2.10 14.44
N ASN A 317 14.67 2.02 15.48
CA ASN A 317 15.65 3.04 15.82
C ASN A 317 15.05 4.41 16.23
N VAL A 318 13.83 4.42 16.77
CA VAL A 318 13.23 5.62 17.32
C VAL A 318 13.78 5.88 18.73
N VAL A 319 14.18 7.13 18.99
CA VAL A 319 14.63 7.58 20.31
C VAL A 319 13.60 8.53 20.92
N VAL A 320 13.03 8.16 22.06
CA VAL A 320 12.14 9.03 22.86
C VAL A 320 12.88 9.47 24.11
N LYS A 321 13.36 10.72 24.13
CA LYS A 321 14.18 11.26 25.21
C LYS A 321 13.40 11.48 26.50
N LYS A 322 14.12 11.78 27.58
CA LYS A 322 13.58 11.93 28.93
C LYS A 322 12.52 13.03 29.01
N GLY A 323 11.41 12.74 29.67
CA GLY A 323 10.28 13.66 29.81
C GLY A 323 9.42 13.82 28.57
N ALA A 324 9.82 13.27 27.44
CA ALA A 324 8.99 13.30 26.22
C ALA A 324 7.77 12.39 26.36
N VAL A 325 6.67 12.80 25.72
CA VAL A 325 5.38 12.09 25.71
C VAL A 325 4.92 11.92 24.27
N VAL A 326 4.67 10.68 23.87
CA VAL A 326 4.19 10.30 22.54
C VAL A 326 2.86 9.54 22.72
N ARG A 327 1.75 10.13 22.28
CA ARG A 327 0.41 9.56 22.39
C ARG A 327 -0.31 9.55 21.06
N ASN A 328 -1.03 8.46 20.78
CA ASN A 328 -1.82 8.35 19.56
C ASN A 328 -1.00 8.70 18.31
N CYS A 329 0.26 8.28 18.23
CA CYS A 329 1.19 8.68 17.19
C CYS A 329 1.69 7.49 16.36
N ILE A 330 2.08 7.80 15.12
CA ILE A 330 2.86 6.90 14.27
C ILE A 330 4.22 7.57 14.09
N ILE A 331 5.26 6.97 14.64
CA ILE A 331 6.64 7.47 14.56
C ILE A 331 7.44 6.50 13.68
N MET A 332 7.85 6.96 12.51
CA MET A 332 8.58 6.14 11.55
C MET A 332 10.05 6.00 11.92
N SER A 333 10.81 5.22 11.17
CA SER A 333 12.18 4.84 11.53
C SER A 333 13.14 6.02 11.63
N GLU A 334 14.16 5.89 12.50
CA GLU A 334 15.26 6.86 12.68
C GLU A 334 14.77 8.25 13.16
N VAL A 335 13.65 8.32 13.87
CA VAL A 335 13.13 9.57 14.44
C VAL A 335 13.65 9.75 15.87
N THR A 336 14.11 10.95 16.18
CA THR A 336 14.42 11.36 17.56
C THR A 336 13.38 12.33 18.08
N VAL A 337 12.79 12.03 19.24
CA VAL A 337 11.89 12.92 19.98
C VAL A 337 12.64 13.52 21.15
N GLY A 338 12.86 14.84 21.11
CA GLY A 338 13.64 15.60 22.09
C GLY A 338 13.03 15.66 23.48
N GLU A 339 13.83 16.08 24.45
CA GLU A 339 13.43 16.12 25.86
C GLU A 339 12.20 17.00 26.11
N ASN A 340 11.30 16.53 26.95
CA ASN A 340 10.07 17.23 27.38
C ASN A 340 9.11 17.60 26.22
N SER A 341 9.31 17.04 25.02
CA SER A 341 8.39 17.25 23.89
C SER A 341 7.13 16.44 24.03
N VAL A 342 6.01 16.96 23.55
CA VAL A 342 4.70 16.33 23.59
C VAL A 342 4.19 16.20 22.17
N LEU A 343 4.04 14.95 21.73
CA LEU A 343 3.47 14.58 20.44
C LEU A 343 2.11 13.92 20.68
N GLU A 344 1.08 14.43 20.04
CA GLU A 344 -0.29 13.96 20.21
C GLU A 344 -1.00 13.89 18.86
N TYR A 345 -1.60 12.71 18.51
CA TYR A 345 -2.36 12.49 17.29
C TYR A 345 -1.61 12.96 16.02
N ALA A 346 -0.43 12.37 15.82
CA ALA A 346 0.50 12.82 14.79
C ALA A 346 1.16 11.64 14.04
N ILE A 347 1.64 11.93 12.82
CA ILE A 347 2.52 11.07 12.04
C ILE A 347 3.84 11.81 11.84
N VAL A 348 4.97 11.18 12.21
CA VAL A 348 6.32 11.69 11.96
C VAL A 348 7.05 10.72 11.05
N ASP A 349 7.46 11.20 9.86
CA ASP A 349 8.10 10.38 8.84
C ASP A 349 9.60 10.16 9.14
N GLU A 350 10.21 9.25 8.39
CA GLU A 350 11.56 8.72 8.62
C GLU A 350 12.66 9.78 8.66
N ASN A 351 13.73 9.52 9.45
CA ASN A 351 14.92 10.35 9.54
C ASN A 351 14.63 11.81 9.99
N THR A 352 13.67 11.99 10.88
CA THR A 352 13.22 13.31 11.35
C THR A 352 13.66 13.56 12.78
N GLU A 353 14.14 14.77 13.05
CA GLU A 353 14.54 15.20 14.37
C GLU A 353 13.52 16.20 14.96
N ILE A 354 12.90 15.83 16.06
CA ILE A 354 12.03 16.70 16.86
C ILE A 354 12.85 17.22 18.04
N GLY A 355 13.01 18.53 18.12
CA GLY A 355 13.77 19.22 19.16
C GLY A 355 13.19 19.04 20.56
N ALA A 356 13.80 19.67 21.54
CA ALA A 356 13.33 19.69 22.93
C ALA A 356 12.17 20.68 23.14
N ASN A 357 11.26 20.36 24.07
CA ASN A 357 10.09 21.18 24.43
C ASN A 357 9.14 21.50 23.27
N VAL A 358 9.11 20.66 22.22
CA VAL A 358 8.20 20.79 21.07
C VAL A 358 6.79 20.34 21.46
N ARG A 359 5.78 21.04 20.96
CA ARG A 359 4.39 20.60 20.99
C ARG A 359 3.94 20.31 19.55
N LEU A 360 3.62 19.06 19.24
CA LEU A 360 3.23 18.60 17.91
C LEU A 360 1.88 17.92 17.97
N GLY A 361 0.91 18.49 17.27
CA GLY A 361 -0.44 17.97 17.19
C GLY A 361 -1.30 18.30 18.42
N GLU A 362 -2.53 17.85 18.40
CA GLU A 362 -3.54 18.05 19.44
C GLU A 362 -4.38 16.78 19.58
N GLU A 363 -5.06 16.63 20.72
CA GLU A 363 -5.95 15.48 20.92
C GLU A 363 -7.00 15.34 19.82
N LYS A 364 -7.32 14.10 19.42
CA LYS A 364 -8.33 13.80 18.40
C LYS A 364 -9.68 14.49 18.68
N SER A 365 -10.01 14.65 19.97
CA SER A 365 -11.21 15.36 20.44
C SER A 365 -11.27 16.83 20.04
N ALA A 366 -10.13 17.46 19.75
CA ALA A 366 -10.08 18.84 19.28
C ALA A 366 -10.62 19.04 17.84
N GLY A 367 -10.77 17.96 17.08
CA GLY A 367 -11.36 17.97 15.74
C GLY A 367 -10.55 18.66 14.65
N LYS A 368 -9.25 18.93 14.91
CA LYS A 368 -8.37 19.68 13.99
C LYS A 368 -7.65 18.78 12.96
N GLY A 369 -7.68 17.46 13.15
CA GLY A 369 -7.04 16.50 12.25
C GLY A 369 -5.63 16.09 12.71
N ILE A 370 -5.01 15.18 11.95
CA ILE A 370 -3.72 14.59 12.24
C ILE A 370 -2.60 15.55 11.85
N ALA A 371 -1.68 15.87 12.78
CA ALA A 371 -0.48 16.60 12.44
C ALA A 371 0.52 15.68 11.72
N VAL A 372 1.16 16.17 10.66
CA VAL A 372 2.10 15.36 9.86
C VAL A 372 3.42 16.10 9.71
N VAL A 373 4.53 15.43 10.02
CA VAL A 373 5.88 15.91 9.73
C VAL A 373 6.51 14.99 8.70
N GLY A 374 6.93 15.57 7.57
CA GLY A 374 7.57 14.84 6.49
C GLY A 374 8.96 14.34 6.85
N ARG A 375 9.52 13.51 5.98
CA ARG A 375 10.81 12.85 6.18
C ARG A 375 12.01 13.78 6.06
N GLU A 376 13.10 13.42 6.78
CA GLU A 376 14.39 14.11 6.72
C GLU A 376 14.28 15.59 7.12
N LEU A 377 13.45 15.89 8.12
CA LEU A 377 13.22 17.24 8.61
C LEU A 377 13.74 17.42 10.03
N THR A 378 13.99 18.67 10.37
CA THR A 378 14.29 19.10 11.74
C THR A 378 13.22 20.07 12.20
N VAL A 379 12.60 19.76 13.34
CA VAL A 379 11.69 20.65 14.07
C VAL A 379 12.47 21.22 15.25
N GLY A 380 12.73 22.53 15.25
CA GLY A 380 13.56 23.19 16.26
C GLY A 380 12.94 23.19 17.65
N ASP A 381 13.78 23.37 18.68
CA ASP A 381 13.35 23.39 20.08
C ASP A 381 12.26 24.44 20.34
N GLY A 382 11.27 24.06 21.13
CA GLY A 382 10.17 24.95 21.54
C GLY A 382 9.09 25.15 20.48
N ALA A 383 9.24 24.60 19.28
CA ALA A 383 8.25 24.77 18.21
C ALA A 383 6.87 24.25 18.60
N VAL A 384 5.83 24.96 18.15
CA VAL A 384 4.43 24.59 18.35
C VAL A 384 3.80 24.36 16.99
N ILE A 385 3.31 23.14 16.74
CA ILE A 385 2.67 22.70 15.52
C ILE A 385 1.27 22.20 15.90
N GLY A 386 0.24 22.82 15.36
CA GLY A 386 -1.16 22.51 15.68
C GLY A 386 -1.67 21.20 15.04
N GLY A 387 -2.84 20.75 15.48
CA GLY A 387 -3.54 19.63 14.87
C GLY A 387 -3.88 19.92 13.41
N GLY A 388 -3.74 18.90 12.52
CA GLY A 388 -4.00 19.01 11.08
C GLY A 388 -2.94 19.75 10.27
N GLU A 389 -1.91 20.32 10.91
CA GLU A 389 -0.81 20.94 10.18
C GLU A 389 0.09 19.93 9.50
N MET A 390 0.64 20.33 8.35
CA MET A 390 1.50 19.50 7.54
C MET A 390 2.84 20.19 7.29
N ILE A 391 3.91 19.61 7.81
CA ILE A 391 5.26 20.16 7.77
C ILE A 391 6.05 19.46 6.66
N GLU A 392 6.47 20.24 5.67
CA GLU A 392 7.24 19.78 4.51
C GLU A 392 8.65 20.41 4.44
N LYS A 393 8.97 21.26 5.40
CA LYS A 393 10.28 21.96 5.51
C LYS A 393 10.70 22.06 6.96
N ASN A 394 12.00 22.23 7.18
CA ASN A 394 12.52 22.45 8.52
C ASN A 394 11.83 23.63 9.23
N VAL A 395 11.50 23.42 10.49
CA VAL A 395 10.92 24.45 11.36
C VAL A 395 12.04 25.00 12.25
N ALA A 396 12.23 26.31 12.20
CA ALA A 396 13.25 26.96 13.02
C ALA A 396 12.92 26.87 14.53
N LYS A 397 13.95 27.03 15.36
CA LYS A 397 13.80 27.15 16.80
C LYS A 397 12.93 28.38 17.11
N GLU A 398 11.98 28.27 18.06
CA GLU A 398 11.22 29.41 18.54
C GLU A 398 12.15 30.43 19.18
N GLY A 399 12.15 31.67 18.71
CA GLY A 399 12.96 32.77 19.29
C GLY A 399 14.22 33.20 18.51
N LYS A 400 14.34 32.87 17.21
CA LYS A 400 15.31 33.50 16.32
C LYS A 400 14.67 34.07 15.07
#